data_4bda23ff36ed4e2ef95bd94a9c0a39fe
#
_entry.id   4bda23ff36ed4e2ef95bd94a9c0a39fe
#
_cell.length_a   1.000
_cell.length_b   1.000
_cell.length_c   1.000
_cell.angle_alpha   90.00
_cell.angle_beta   90.00
_cell.angle_gamma   90.00
#
_symmetry.space_group_name_H-M   'P 1'
#
loop_
_entity.id
_entity.type
_entity.pdbx_description
1 polymer ?
#
loop_
_entity_poly.entity_id
_entity_poly.type
_entity_poly.pdbx_seq_one_letter_code
_entity_poly.pdbx_strand_id
1 'polypeptide(L)'
;MGLTRNALDKRNHSRVENRSSLWESALRRKLSRASFLATSGILLAASVGLSGCGAAVYTAESGLPNLKLTPGAVNPNVTQANIRTTICVSGWTATVRPPVSYTNKLKFDQLNSGYNLNGDLNMKDYEEDHIVPLEVGGNPSSPLNLFPEPRYIKLSSNLKDQLENRIHRLVCSGQLSLKSGQAIFLTNWEKGYSKYVGPLP
;
A
#
# COMPACT_ATOMS: atom_id res chain seq x y z
N MET A 1 -22.38 -10.47 -43.66
CA MET A 1 -21.00 -10.67 -43.14
C MET A 1 -20.96 -10.35 -41.65
N GLY A 2 -21.13 -11.37 -40.80
CA GLY A 2 -21.19 -11.19 -39.37
C GLY A 2 -20.97 -12.51 -38.64
N LEU A 3 -19.74 -13.02 -38.60
CA LEU A 3 -19.37 -14.24 -37.85
C LEU A 3 -17.85 -14.26 -37.58
N THR A 4 -17.33 -13.48 -36.63
CA THR A 4 -15.94 -13.69 -36.16
C THR A 4 -15.65 -13.18 -34.73
N ARG A 5 -16.60 -12.57 -33.99
CA ARG A 5 -16.32 -12.07 -32.63
C ARG A 5 -16.53 -13.10 -31.52
N ASN A 6 -17.35 -14.12 -31.70
CA ASN A 6 -17.70 -15.09 -30.65
C ASN A 6 -16.68 -16.22 -30.43
N ALA A 7 -15.73 -16.43 -31.33
CA ALA A 7 -14.75 -17.55 -31.19
C ALA A 7 -13.48 -17.17 -30.42
N LEU A 8 -13.16 -15.88 -30.35
CA LEU A 8 -11.99 -15.38 -29.59
C LEU A 8 -12.30 -15.21 -28.11
N ASP A 9 -13.52 -14.85 -27.77
CA ASP A 9 -13.94 -14.64 -26.37
C ASP A 9 -14.05 -15.96 -25.59
N LYS A 10 -14.56 -17.03 -26.21
CA LYS A 10 -14.61 -18.37 -25.61
C LYS A 10 -13.22 -18.99 -25.37
N ARG A 11 -12.21 -18.65 -26.18
CA ARG A 11 -10.84 -19.16 -26.01
C ARG A 11 -10.08 -18.46 -24.88
N ASN A 12 -10.39 -17.20 -24.62
CA ASN A 12 -9.77 -16.49 -23.48
C ASN A 12 -10.37 -16.92 -22.14
N HIS A 13 -11.66 -17.20 -22.08
CA HIS A 13 -12.31 -17.65 -20.83
C HIS A 13 -11.81 -19.05 -20.39
N SER A 14 -11.69 -20.00 -21.32
CA SER A 14 -11.17 -21.35 -21.02
C SER A 14 -9.67 -21.36 -20.63
N ARG A 15 -8.89 -20.37 -21.05
CA ARG A 15 -7.47 -20.26 -20.73
C ARG A 15 -7.22 -19.68 -19.32
N VAL A 16 -8.13 -18.88 -18.79
CA VAL A 16 -8.07 -18.32 -17.43
C VAL A 16 -8.49 -19.37 -16.40
N GLU A 17 -9.56 -20.14 -16.70
CA GLU A 17 -10.01 -21.21 -15.78
C GLU A 17 -9.02 -22.37 -15.66
N ASN A 18 -8.30 -22.69 -16.73
CA ASN A 18 -7.32 -23.77 -16.70
C ASN A 18 -6.03 -23.42 -15.92
N ARG A 19 -5.73 -22.11 -15.75
CA ARG A 19 -4.58 -21.66 -14.94
C ARG A 19 -4.89 -21.69 -13.45
N SER A 20 -6.10 -21.41 -13.02
CA SER A 20 -6.50 -21.46 -11.60
C SER A 20 -6.52 -22.89 -11.06
N SER A 21 -6.98 -23.87 -11.85
CA SER A 21 -7.02 -25.29 -11.45
C SER A 21 -5.62 -25.93 -11.30
N LEU A 22 -4.63 -25.46 -12.04
CA LEU A 22 -3.26 -25.94 -11.96
C LEU A 22 -2.51 -25.48 -10.70
N TRP A 23 -2.85 -24.28 -10.19
CA TRP A 23 -2.27 -23.77 -8.94
C TRP A 23 -2.81 -24.49 -7.70
N GLU A 24 -4.10 -24.79 -7.67
CA GLU A 24 -4.72 -25.50 -6.55
C GLU A 24 -4.21 -26.96 -6.44
N SER A 25 -3.97 -27.62 -7.56
CA SER A 25 -3.45 -28.99 -7.56
C SER A 25 -1.96 -29.08 -7.16
N ALA A 26 -1.18 -28.00 -7.38
CA ALA A 26 0.22 -27.92 -6.94
C ALA A 26 0.34 -27.69 -5.42
N LEU A 27 -0.59 -26.94 -4.84
CA LEU A 27 -0.61 -26.66 -3.40
C LEU A 27 -0.98 -27.89 -2.56
N ARG A 28 -1.93 -28.72 -3.03
CA ARG A 28 -2.35 -29.97 -2.32
C ARG A 28 -1.29 -31.06 -2.29
N ARG A 29 -0.37 -31.11 -3.27
CA ARG A 29 0.69 -32.13 -3.33
C ARG A 29 1.86 -31.90 -2.37
N LYS A 30 2.02 -30.72 -1.78
CA LYS A 30 3.08 -30.43 -0.80
C LYS A 30 2.72 -30.75 0.66
N LEU A 31 1.47 -31.08 0.96
CA LEU A 31 0.98 -31.32 2.33
C LEU A 31 0.85 -32.82 2.72
N SER A 32 1.18 -33.77 1.84
CA SER A 32 0.90 -35.18 2.08
C SER A 32 2.12 -36.09 2.34
N ARG A 33 3.29 -35.52 2.68
CA ARG A 33 4.46 -36.32 3.06
C ARG A 33 5.10 -35.84 4.36
N ALA A 34 4.46 -36.16 5.48
CA ALA A 34 5.11 -36.26 6.77
C ALA A 34 4.62 -37.51 7.46
N SER A 35 5.38 -38.59 7.29
CA SER A 35 5.15 -39.88 7.94
C SER A 35 5.57 -39.84 9.39
N PHE A 36 4.70 -40.36 10.24
CA PHE A 36 4.92 -40.63 11.66
C PHE A 36 6.07 -41.59 11.90
N LEU A 37 6.97 -41.27 12.79
CA LEU A 37 7.72 -42.24 13.60
C LEU A 37 7.63 -41.76 15.07
N ALA A 38 6.95 -42.63 15.84
CA ALA A 38 6.83 -42.50 17.28
C ALA A 38 8.07 -43.11 17.96
N THR A 39 8.74 -42.35 18.80
CA THR A 39 9.61 -42.87 19.86
C THR A 39 9.42 -42.05 21.13
N SER A 40 9.10 -42.80 22.20
CA SER A 40 8.90 -42.28 23.55
C SER A 40 10.21 -41.76 24.17
N GLY A 41 10.13 -40.66 24.92
CA GLY A 41 11.22 -40.31 25.85
C GLY A 41 11.24 -38.86 26.28
N ILE A 42 10.93 -38.66 27.58
CA ILE A 42 11.38 -37.59 28.48
C ILE A 42 10.81 -36.19 28.27
N LEU A 43 9.91 -35.80 29.20
CA LEU A 43 9.47 -34.45 29.46
C LEU A 43 10.66 -33.54 29.88
N LEU A 44 11.05 -32.64 28.99
CA LEU A 44 11.64 -31.36 29.38
C LEU A 44 10.63 -30.28 28.94
N ALA A 45 10.10 -29.57 29.91
CA ALA A 45 9.29 -28.40 29.68
C ALA A 45 10.17 -27.28 29.10
N ALA A 46 10.35 -27.29 27.78
CA ALA A 46 10.83 -26.13 27.05
C ALA A 46 9.62 -25.26 26.74
N SER A 47 9.54 -24.12 27.41
CA SER A 47 8.63 -23.03 27.05
C SER A 47 8.96 -22.59 25.62
N VAL A 48 8.30 -23.21 24.65
CA VAL A 48 8.30 -22.73 23.25
C VAL A 48 7.52 -21.42 23.28
N GLY A 49 8.26 -20.32 23.32
CA GLY A 49 7.70 -19.02 23.00
C GLY A 49 7.09 -19.13 21.60
N LEU A 50 5.75 -19.12 21.51
CA LEU A 50 5.06 -18.85 20.26
C LEU A 50 5.52 -17.45 19.83
N SER A 51 6.54 -17.41 18.96
CA SER A 51 6.77 -16.23 18.12
C SER A 51 5.55 -16.13 17.21
N GLY A 52 4.47 -15.54 17.74
CA GLY A 52 3.34 -15.15 16.95
C GLY A 52 3.88 -14.28 15.83
N CYS A 53 3.64 -14.68 14.58
CA CYS A 53 3.70 -13.79 13.44
C CYS A 53 2.69 -12.68 13.73
N GLY A 54 3.11 -11.66 14.48
CA GLY A 54 2.29 -10.49 14.74
C GLY A 54 2.03 -9.85 13.40
N ALA A 55 0.84 -10.03 12.87
CA ALA A 55 0.30 -9.09 11.91
C ALA A 55 0.52 -7.72 12.56
N ALA A 56 1.18 -6.81 11.87
CA ALA A 56 1.34 -5.45 12.36
C ALA A 56 -0.07 -4.92 12.60
N VAL A 57 -0.45 -4.85 13.87
CA VAL A 57 -1.74 -4.32 14.25
C VAL A 57 -1.66 -2.84 13.89
N TYR A 58 -2.55 -2.40 13.02
CA TYR A 58 -2.76 -0.99 12.72
C TYR A 58 -3.26 -0.38 14.03
N THR A 59 -2.37 0.25 14.78
CA THR A 59 -2.72 0.78 16.10
C THR A 59 -3.42 2.13 15.93
N ALA A 60 -4.43 2.41 16.74
CA ALA A 60 -5.22 3.65 16.72
C ALA A 60 -4.39 4.94 16.98
N GLU A 61 -3.10 4.83 17.20
CA GLU A 61 -2.18 5.94 17.46
C GLU A 61 -1.26 6.28 16.29
N SER A 62 -1.12 5.37 15.31
CA SER A 62 -0.21 5.54 14.16
C SER A 62 -0.99 5.66 12.85
N GLY A 63 -0.67 6.68 12.06
CA GLY A 63 -1.17 6.85 10.68
C GLY A 63 -0.31 6.12 9.63
N LEU A 64 0.61 5.27 10.04
CA LEU A 64 1.50 4.57 9.11
C LEU A 64 0.77 3.52 8.29
N PRO A 65 1.04 3.43 6.96
CA PRO A 65 0.50 2.36 6.14
C PRO A 65 1.07 0.98 6.53
N ASN A 66 0.33 -0.07 6.25
CA ASN A 66 0.85 -1.42 6.34
C ASN A 66 1.68 -1.75 5.10
N LEU A 67 3.00 -1.57 5.17
CA LEU A 67 3.90 -1.78 4.04
C LEU A 67 3.96 -3.23 3.52
N LYS A 68 3.38 -4.21 4.22
CA LYS A 68 3.21 -5.58 3.71
C LYS A 68 2.04 -5.69 2.73
N LEU A 69 1.01 -4.87 2.92
CA LEU A 69 -0.15 -4.81 2.03
C LEU A 69 0.06 -3.80 0.91
N THR A 70 0.57 -2.61 1.26
CA THR A 70 0.83 -1.50 0.34
C THR A 70 2.24 -0.97 0.58
N PRO A 71 3.26 -1.49 -0.13
CA PRO A 71 4.66 -1.10 0.06
C PRO A 71 5.00 0.31 -0.42
N GLY A 72 4.06 1.00 -1.03
CA GLY A 72 4.30 2.26 -1.72
C GLY A 72 4.78 2.05 -3.15
N ALA A 73 4.48 3.00 -4.03
CA ALA A 73 4.94 2.97 -5.41
C ALA A 73 5.18 4.40 -5.94
N VAL A 74 6.25 4.56 -6.70
CA VAL A 74 6.57 5.83 -7.39
C VAL A 74 6.04 5.80 -8.82
N ASN A 75 5.78 6.99 -9.37
CA ASN A 75 5.43 7.16 -10.76
C ASN A 75 6.71 7.15 -11.62
N PRO A 76 6.90 6.16 -12.51
CA PRO A 76 8.11 6.09 -13.34
C PRO A 76 8.25 7.25 -14.32
N ASN A 77 7.15 7.95 -14.62
CA ASN A 77 7.15 9.12 -15.50
C ASN A 77 7.60 10.41 -14.80
N VAL A 78 7.80 10.39 -13.47
CA VAL A 78 8.33 11.52 -12.69
C VAL A 78 9.78 11.20 -12.30
N THR A 79 10.70 11.95 -12.84
CA THR A 79 12.15 11.78 -12.64
C THR A 79 12.76 13.08 -12.13
N GLN A 80 13.93 13.02 -11.51
CA GLN A 80 14.65 14.22 -11.09
C GLN A 80 14.86 15.22 -12.25
N ALA A 81 15.02 14.74 -13.47
CA ALA A 81 15.25 15.57 -14.65
C ALA A 81 14.00 16.37 -15.07
N ASN A 82 12.80 15.84 -14.80
CA ASN A 82 11.56 16.48 -15.25
C ASN A 82 10.66 17.05 -14.14
N ILE A 83 11.14 17.13 -12.89
CA ILE A 83 10.34 17.70 -11.78
C ILE A 83 9.82 19.09 -12.09
N ARG A 84 10.57 19.92 -12.83
CA ARG A 84 10.20 21.29 -13.18
C ARG A 84 9.03 21.39 -14.16
N THR A 85 8.76 20.33 -14.92
CA THR A 85 7.64 20.23 -15.87
C THR A 85 6.54 19.28 -15.38
N THR A 86 6.70 18.69 -14.20
CA THR A 86 5.76 17.78 -13.55
C THR A 86 5.39 18.30 -12.16
N ILE A 87 5.82 17.65 -11.12
CA ILE A 87 5.40 17.89 -9.73
C ILE A 87 5.59 19.34 -9.25
N CYS A 88 6.55 20.10 -9.79
CA CYS A 88 6.79 21.49 -9.41
C CYS A 88 5.94 22.49 -10.21
N VAL A 89 5.06 22.02 -11.07
CA VAL A 89 4.08 22.87 -11.77
C VAL A 89 2.80 22.92 -10.95
N SER A 90 2.32 24.13 -10.67
CA SER A 90 1.07 24.32 -9.95
C SER A 90 -0.10 23.61 -10.65
N GLY A 91 -0.88 22.83 -9.89
CA GLY A 91 -2.02 22.08 -10.41
C GLY A 91 -1.68 20.76 -11.11
N TRP A 92 -0.40 20.39 -11.27
CA TRP A 92 -0.02 19.14 -11.94
C TRP A 92 -0.64 17.91 -11.27
N THR A 93 -0.68 17.84 -9.95
CA THR A 93 -1.26 16.70 -9.22
C THR A 93 -2.73 16.45 -9.56
N ALA A 94 -3.49 17.52 -9.83
CA ALA A 94 -4.88 17.39 -10.25
C ALA A 94 -5.03 16.70 -11.63
N THR A 95 -4.04 16.83 -12.51
CA THR A 95 -4.07 16.23 -13.85
C THR A 95 -3.83 14.72 -13.85
N VAL A 96 -3.23 14.19 -12.78
CA VAL A 96 -2.88 12.76 -12.66
C VAL A 96 -3.70 12.03 -11.61
N ARG A 97 -4.43 12.75 -10.76
CA ARG A 97 -5.25 12.16 -9.69
C ARG A 97 -6.33 11.24 -10.26
N PRO A 98 -6.48 10.01 -9.74
CA PRO A 98 -7.50 9.09 -10.22
C PRO A 98 -8.92 9.57 -9.88
N PRO A 99 -9.95 9.09 -10.60
CA PRO A 99 -11.34 9.41 -10.29
C PRO A 99 -11.76 8.95 -8.89
N VAL A 100 -12.61 9.73 -8.21
CA VAL A 100 -13.13 9.41 -6.86
C VAL A 100 -13.86 8.06 -6.84
N SER A 101 -14.52 7.66 -7.92
CA SER A 101 -15.18 6.35 -8.02
C SER A 101 -14.19 5.19 -7.89
N TYR A 102 -12.98 5.34 -8.46
CA TYR A 102 -11.92 4.36 -8.34
C TYR A 102 -11.38 4.29 -6.89
N THR A 103 -11.02 5.44 -6.32
CA THR A 103 -10.48 5.50 -4.96
C THR A 103 -11.48 5.05 -3.90
N ASN A 104 -12.78 5.36 -4.06
CA ASN A 104 -13.81 4.87 -3.14
C ASN A 104 -13.97 3.35 -3.22
N LYS A 105 -13.95 2.77 -4.42
CA LYS A 105 -14.01 1.30 -4.55
C LYS A 105 -12.79 0.65 -3.90
N LEU A 106 -11.59 1.16 -4.17
CA LEU A 106 -10.35 0.63 -3.61
C LEU A 106 -10.35 0.71 -2.07
N LYS A 107 -10.75 1.87 -1.50
CA LYS A 107 -10.90 2.06 -0.06
C LYS A 107 -11.83 1.02 0.58
N PHE A 108 -12.99 0.79 -0.04
CA PHE A 108 -13.93 -0.22 0.43
C PHE A 108 -13.28 -1.61 0.47
N ASP A 109 -12.63 -2.00 -0.62
CA ASP A 109 -11.98 -3.32 -0.72
C ASP A 109 -10.86 -3.47 0.32
N GLN A 110 -10.05 -2.43 0.54
CA GLN A 110 -8.92 -2.44 1.48
C GLN A 110 -9.39 -2.46 2.94
N LEU A 111 -10.42 -1.70 3.31
CA LEU A 111 -11.01 -1.75 4.66
C LEU A 111 -11.53 -3.16 4.99
N ASN A 112 -12.11 -3.86 4.00
CA ASN A 112 -12.54 -5.25 4.17
C ASN A 112 -11.39 -6.28 4.12
N SER A 113 -10.17 -5.84 3.76
CA SER A 113 -8.99 -6.71 3.59
C SER A 113 -7.89 -6.46 4.63
N GLY A 114 -8.18 -5.80 5.74
CA GLY A 114 -7.28 -5.66 6.87
C GLY A 114 -6.71 -4.26 7.11
N TYR A 115 -7.25 -3.23 6.43
CA TYR A 115 -6.90 -1.83 6.68
C TYR A 115 -7.83 -1.12 7.70
N ASN A 116 -8.87 -1.78 8.18
CA ASN A 116 -9.76 -1.19 9.17
C ASN A 116 -9.09 -1.07 10.56
N LEU A 117 -9.32 0.04 11.24
CA LEU A 117 -8.92 0.24 12.63
C LEU A 117 -9.95 -0.39 13.55
N ASN A 118 -9.55 -1.40 14.34
CA ASN A 118 -10.41 -2.03 15.34
C ASN A 118 -11.79 -2.50 14.81
N GLY A 119 -11.84 -2.87 13.52
CA GLY A 119 -13.08 -3.29 12.86
C GLY A 119 -13.96 -2.14 12.33
N ASP A 120 -13.49 -0.91 12.36
CA ASP A 120 -14.19 0.23 11.76
C ASP A 120 -14.14 0.16 10.23
N LEU A 121 -15.32 0.01 9.61
CA LEU A 121 -15.53 -0.04 8.16
C LEU A 121 -16.18 1.24 7.62
N ASN A 122 -16.35 2.26 8.45
CA ASN A 122 -16.95 3.52 8.03
C ASN A 122 -15.98 4.29 7.11
N MET A 123 -16.22 4.25 5.82
CA MET A 123 -15.38 4.89 4.80
C MET A 123 -15.19 6.40 5.01
N LYS A 124 -16.04 7.08 5.80
CA LYS A 124 -15.92 8.52 6.10
C LYS A 124 -14.79 8.81 7.09
N ASP A 125 -14.40 7.81 7.89
CA ASP A 125 -13.37 7.95 8.91
C ASP A 125 -11.96 7.79 8.32
N TYR A 126 -11.90 7.50 7.01
CA TYR A 126 -10.65 7.32 6.26
C TYR A 126 -10.59 8.20 5.02
N GLU A 127 -9.39 8.64 4.69
CA GLU A 127 -9.03 9.14 3.38
C GLU A 127 -8.37 8.03 2.56
N GLU A 128 -8.74 7.90 1.28
CA GLU A 128 -7.93 7.08 0.39
C GLU A 128 -6.77 7.92 -0.08
N ASP A 129 -5.62 7.71 0.54
CA ASP A 129 -4.47 8.55 0.32
C ASP A 129 -3.26 7.80 -0.25
N HIS A 130 -2.30 8.55 -0.79
CA HIS A 130 -1.09 8.04 -1.41
C HIS A 130 0.02 7.86 -0.37
N ILE A 131 0.64 6.68 -0.29
CA ILE A 131 1.82 6.45 0.57
C ILE A 131 2.94 7.39 0.17
N VAL A 132 3.37 7.34 -1.10
CA VAL A 132 4.22 8.37 -1.69
C VAL A 132 3.30 9.41 -2.32
N PRO A 133 3.29 10.65 -1.83
CA PRO A 133 2.40 11.69 -2.32
C PRO A 133 2.56 11.99 -3.80
N LEU A 134 1.48 12.40 -4.45
CA LEU A 134 1.53 12.83 -5.86
C LEU A 134 2.53 13.97 -6.08
N GLU A 135 2.60 14.91 -5.15
CA GLU A 135 3.48 16.08 -5.22
C GLU A 135 4.98 15.76 -5.00
N VAL A 136 5.30 14.52 -4.65
CA VAL A 136 6.68 14.01 -4.70
C VAL A 136 6.81 12.82 -5.66
N GLY A 137 5.94 12.73 -6.64
CA GLY A 137 6.01 11.76 -7.72
C GLY A 137 5.58 10.35 -7.34
N GLY A 138 4.63 10.20 -6.42
CA GLY A 138 3.97 8.94 -6.14
C GLY A 138 3.14 8.43 -7.33
N ASN A 139 2.95 7.12 -7.43
CA ASN A 139 2.11 6.53 -8.47
C ASN A 139 0.63 6.86 -8.20
N PRO A 140 -0.07 7.50 -9.14
CA PRO A 140 -1.41 8.03 -8.88
C PRO A 140 -2.49 6.95 -8.72
N SER A 141 -2.37 5.82 -9.39
CA SER A 141 -3.44 4.82 -9.46
C SER A 141 -3.02 3.41 -9.05
N SER A 142 -1.77 3.22 -8.65
CA SER A 142 -1.33 1.91 -8.17
C SER A 142 -1.99 1.57 -6.83
N PRO A 143 -2.70 0.43 -6.69
CA PRO A 143 -3.21 -0.03 -5.41
C PRO A 143 -2.11 -0.23 -4.36
N LEU A 144 -0.85 -0.40 -4.79
CA LEU A 144 0.31 -0.52 -3.90
C LEU A 144 0.73 0.81 -3.28
N ASN A 145 0.26 1.94 -3.82
CA ASN A 145 0.56 3.29 -3.35
C ASN A 145 -0.63 3.97 -2.68
N LEU A 146 -1.78 3.34 -2.62
CA LEU A 146 -3.02 3.88 -2.07
C LEU A 146 -3.41 3.07 -0.83
N PHE A 147 -3.87 3.75 0.22
CA PHE A 147 -4.33 3.09 1.44
C PHE A 147 -5.37 3.95 2.17
N PRO A 148 -6.30 3.32 2.94
CA PRO A 148 -7.21 4.04 3.80
C PRO A 148 -6.47 4.67 4.98
N GLU A 149 -6.16 5.96 4.90
CA GLU A 149 -5.51 6.70 5.97
C GLU A 149 -6.55 7.24 6.96
N PRO A 150 -6.39 6.98 8.27
CA PRO A 150 -7.34 7.43 9.29
C PRO A 150 -7.34 8.96 9.43
N ARG A 151 -8.56 9.56 9.54
CA ARG A 151 -8.75 11.00 9.71
C ARG A 151 -8.80 11.45 11.16
N TYR A 152 -9.30 10.62 12.04
CA TYR A 152 -9.67 10.99 13.42
C TYR A 152 -8.79 10.32 14.47
N ILE A 153 -7.51 10.20 14.19
CA ILE A 153 -6.49 9.74 15.13
C ILE A 153 -5.48 10.85 15.40
N LYS A 154 -4.65 10.68 16.43
CA LYS A 154 -3.66 11.69 16.82
C LYS A 154 -2.64 11.98 15.72
N LEU A 155 -2.15 10.94 15.04
CA LEU A 155 -1.24 11.04 13.90
C LEU A 155 -2.02 10.85 12.59
N SER A 156 -2.92 11.77 12.33
CA SER A 156 -3.86 11.71 11.20
C SER A 156 -3.26 12.18 9.87
N SER A 157 -4.03 11.99 8.79
CA SER A 157 -3.73 12.49 7.44
C SER A 157 -3.33 13.97 7.41
N ASN A 158 -3.95 14.83 8.25
CA ASN A 158 -3.61 16.25 8.32
C ASN A 158 -2.14 16.53 8.68
N LEU A 159 -1.49 15.68 9.48
CA LEU A 159 -0.06 15.81 9.78
C LEU A 159 0.79 15.38 8.60
N LYS A 160 0.37 14.31 7.93
CA LYS A 160 1.04 13.84 6.72
C LYS A 160 1.00 14.88 5.61
N ASP A 161 -0.14 15.55 5.39
CA ASP A 161 -0.29 16.66 4.43
C ASP A 161 0.72 17.79 4.69
N GLN A 162 0.97 18.14 5.96
CA GLN A 162 1.96 19.17 6.30
C GLN A 162 3.38 18.73 5.90
N LEU A 163 3.72 17.45 6.11
CA LEU A 163 5.00 16.89 5.68
C LEU A 163 5.10 16.87 4.16
N GLU A 164 4.06 16.44 3.47
CA GLU A 164 3.99 16.39 2.00
C GLU A 164 4.34 17.75 1.40
N ASN A 165 3.60 18.76 1.81
CA ASN A 165 3.84 20.15 1.41
C ASN A 165 5.27 20.63 1.72
N ARG A 166 5.84 20.21 2.86
CA ARG A 166 7.22 20.57 3.23
C ARG A 166 8.23 19.88 2.33
N ILE A 167 8.10 18.58 2.11
CA ILE A 167 9.01 17.80 1.28
C ILE A 167 8.92 18.23 -0.19
N HIS A 168 7.72 18.48 -0.71
CA HIS A 168 7.52 19.02 -2.05
C HIS A 168 8.31 20.33 -2.26
N ARG A 169 8.19 21.28 -1.32
CA ARG A 169 8.96 22.55 -1.40
C ARG A 169 10.47 22.31 -1.41
N LEU A 170 10.96 21.37 -0.59
CA LEU A 170 12.40 21.05 -0.53
C LEU A 170 12.89 20.39 -1.83
N VAL A 171 12.08 19.51 -2.42
CA VAL A 171 12.40 18.87 -3.70
C VAL A 171 12.38 19.91 -4.84
N CYS A 172 11.36 20.73 -4.91
CA CYS A 172 11.22 21.73 -5.96
C CYS A 172 12.24 22.88 -5.85
N SER A 173 12.73 23.17 -4.66
CA SER A 173 13.83 24.13 -4.47
C SER A 173 15.23 23.53 -4.70
N GLY A 174 15.32 22.21 -4.89
CA GLY A 174 16.60 21.51 -5.06
C GLY A 174 17.37 21.25 -3.75
N GLN A 175 16.75 21.54 -2.59
CA GLN A 175 17.35 21.26 -1.28
C GLN A 175 17.28 19.77 -0.90
N LEU A 176 16.40 19.01 -1.54
CA LEU A 176 16.26 17.57 -1.39
C LEU A 176 16.13 16.93 -2.78
N SER A 177 16.78 15.79 -3.00
CA SER A 177 16.54 15.03 -4.24
C SER A 177 15.15 14.39 -4.23
N LEU A 178 14.56 14.19 -5.42
CA LEU A 178 13.29 13.48 -5.56
C LEU A 178 13.31 12.12 -4.85
N LYS A 179 14.36 11.33 -5.10
CA LYS A 179 14.55 10.01 -4.47
C LYS A 179 14.58 10.09 -2.95
N SER A 180 15.26 11.09 -2.39
CA SER A 180 15.31 11.29 -0.93
C SER A 180 13.95 11.71 -0.37
N GLY A 181 13.20 12.53 -1.09
CA GLY A 181 11.83 12.91 -0.71
C GLY A 181 10.89 11.71 -0.70
N GLN A 182 10.93 10.88 -1.74
CA GLN A 182 10.13 9.65 -1.84
C GLN A 182 10.47 8.64 -0.72
N ALA A 183 11.75 8.47 -0.40
CA ALA A 183 12.22 7.54 0.63
C ALA A 183 11.66 7.85 2.03
N ILE A 184 11.34 9.09 2.34
CA ILE A 184 10.73 9.50 3.62
C ILE A 184 9.38 8.78 3.81
N PHE A 185 8.55 8.80 2.78
CA PHE A 185 7.21 8.21 2.81
C PHE A 185 7.23 6.68 2.66
N LEU A 186 8.19 6.14 1.90
CA LEU A 186 8.39 4.69 1.75
C LEU A 186 8.95 4.00 3.01
N THR A 187 9.42 4.77 3.99
CA THR A 187 9.96 4.21 5.25
C THR A 187 9.06 4.50 6.44
N ASN A 188 8.98 5.75 6.86
CA ASN A 188 8.19 6.17 8.00
C ASN A 188 7.99 7.69 7.95
N TRP A 189 6.80 8.13 7.52
CA TRP A 189 6.49 9.54 7.38
C TRP A 189 6.46 10.26 8.75
N GLU A 190 6.12 9.60 9.85
CA GLU A 190 6.09 10.20 11.19
C GLU A 190 7.49 10.64 11.63
N LYS A 191 8.52 9.81 11.35
CA LYS A 191 9.92 10.22 11.54
C LYS A 191 10.31 11.35 10.60
N GLY A 192 9.79 11.31 9.38
CA GLY A 192 9.94 12.39 8.41
C GLY A 192 9.36 13.70 8.92
N TYR A 193 8.16 13.66 9.49
CA TYR A 193 7.51 14.81 10.10
C TYR A 193 8.38 15.42 11.21
N SER A 194 8.81 14.60 12.15
CA SER A 194 9.66 15.05 13.26
C SER A 194 10.96 15.71 12.78
N LYS A 195 11.50 15.28 11.65
CA LYS A 195 12.74 15.81 11.08
C LYS A 195 12.55 17.11 10.27
N TYR A 196 11.47 17.21 9.50
CA TYR A 196 11.33 18.26 8.48
C TYR A 196 10.25 19.31 8.81
N VAL A 197 9.35 19.00 9.73
CA VAL A 197 8.25 19.88 10.15
C VAL A 197 8.43 20.31 11.60
N GLY A 198 8.47 19.35 12.54
CA GLY A 198 8.59 19.60 13.98
C GLY A 198 8.22 18.39 14.80
N PRO A 199 8.24 18.50 16.15
CA PRO A 199 7.86 17.39 17.02
C PRO A 199 6.41 16.97 16.71
N LEU A 200 6.16 15.65 16.81
CA LEU A 200 4.80 15.13 16.74
C LEU A 200 4.01 15.56 18.00
N PRO A 201 2.71 15.80 17.88
CA PRO A 201 1.86 16.27 18.97
C PRO A 201 1.72 15.23 20.09
#